data_2553c841669f7295176a474275b3e661
#
_entry.id   2553c841669f7295176a474275b3e661
#
_cell.length_a   1.000
_cell.length_b   1.000
_cell.length_c   1.000
_cell.angle_alpha   90.00
_cell.angle_beta   90.00
_cell.angle_gamma   90.00
#
_symmetry.space_group_name_H-M   'P 1'
#
loop_
_entity.id
_entity.type
_entity.pdbx_description
1 polymer ?
#
loop_
_entity_poly.entity_id
_entity_poly.type
_entity_poly.pdbx_seq_one_letter_code
_entity_poly.pdbx_strand_id
1 'polypeptide(L)'
;MATKKTIEKATTKPVKAATKTTATKATKATKEPKTVPVEKIQEIADQAAQAQTPAAPAPGQVQVNVDFLKTTKVHIAMPCYGGMLTESTFMSFIKWANTARQLGIDWTLETMVNESLISRARNTLTAKFLDMPDATHLFFVDADIGWEPWHLLVLLNRDVDVIGGLYPMKTMPIKWVVNGFEGAEEGPDGLQEVSKAGTGFLLMKKHVFEKLKSHPAVKQYKNDIGLDPKFDQHLKTYFDTAVRQNRYYSEDWTFCENWRDIGGKIWMDKRVLLRHSGSYVFCMENQEHLMKTVGPMFLQEQQEKFGIKFTDKDGNEIKKITAA
;
A
#
# COMPACT_ATOMS: atom_id res chain seq x y z
N MET A 1 -44.86 -22.41 39.58
CA MET A 1 -44.11 -23.52 40.17
C MET A 1 -42.69 -23.46 39.75
N ALA A 2 -41.81 -23.18 40.69
CA ALA A 2 -40.36 -22.95 40.46
C ALA A 2 -39.63 -24.29 40.64
N THR A 3 -38.63 -24.55 39.80
CA THR A 3 -37.61 -25.56 40.09
C THR A 3 -36.22 -24.98 39.85
N LYS A 4 -35.56 -24.66 40.97
CA LYS A 4 -34.14 -24.36 41.06
C LYS A 4 -33.36 -25.65 40.83
N LYS A 5 -32.36 -25.65 39.95
CA LYS A 5 -31.29 -26.67 39.90
C LYS A 5 -29.97 -26.05 40.40
N THR A 6 -29.54 -26.62 41.50
CA THR A 6 -28.29 -26.38 42.22
C THR A 6 -27.10 -26.95 41.44
N ILE A 7 -26.03 -26.16 41.29
CA ILE A 7 -24.78 -26.63 40.69
C ILE A 7 -23.80 -26.92 41.84
N GLU A 8 -23.39 -28.20 41.96
CA GLU A 8 -22.38 -28.70 42.90
C GLU A 8 -20.97 -28.23 42.47
N LYS A 9 -20.22 -27.77 43.46
CA LYS A 9 -18.79 -27.48 43.37
C LYS A 9 -17.97 -28.76 43.47
N ALA A 10 -17.21 -29.10 42.45
CA ALA A 10 -16.19 -30.13 42.51
C ALA A 10 -14.87 -29.53 43.01
N THR A 11 -14.40 -29.97 44.15
CA THR A 11 -13.10 -29.68 44.78
C THR A 11 -12.07 -30.67 44.26
N THR A 12 -11.04 -30.20 43.57
CA THR A 12 -9.87 -31.02 43.21
C THR A 12 -8.72 -30.81 44.22
N LYS A 13 -8.26 -31.92 44.77
CA LYS A 13 -7.09 -32.03 45.67
C LYS A 13 -5.78 -31.92 44.86
N PRO A 14 -4.69 -31.37 45.45
CA PRO A 14 -3.40 -31.29 44.78
C PRO A 14 -2.60 -32.60 44.85
N VAL A 15 -2.03 -32.99 43.70
CA VAL A 15 -1.11 -34.13 43.59
C VAL A 15 0.32 -33.64 43.93
N LYS A 16 0.94 -34.28 44.94
CA LYS A 16 2.34 -34.11 45.28
C LYS A 16 3.23 -34.82 44.25
N ALA A 17 4.10 -34.11 43.59
CA ALA A 17 5.19 -34.67 42.80
C ALA A 17 6.44 -34.83 43.66
N ALA A 18 7.02 -36.02 43.67
CA ALA A 18 8.23 -36.36 44.33
C ALA A 18 9.46 -35.98 43.48
N THR A 19 10.32 -35.16 44.04
CA THR A 19 11.61 -34.77 43.45
C THR A 19 12.68 -35.83 43.76
N LYS A 20 13.26 -36.44 42.73
CA LYS A 20 14.54 -37.16 42.82
C LYS A 20 15.65 -36.31 42.24
N THR A 21 16.53 -35.86 43.13
CA THR A 21 17.74 -35.13 42.81
C THR A 21 18.83 -36.11 42.37
N THR A 22 19.34 -35.96 41.14
CA THR A 22 20.65 -36.55 40.76
C THR A 22 21.56 -35.42 40.34
N ALA A 23 22.58 -35.19 41.15
CA ALA A 23 23.62 -34.21 40.92
C ALA A 23 24.61 -34.72 39.86
N THR A 24 24.76 -34.02 38.75
CA THR A 24 25.90 -34.21 37.86
C THR A 24 26.62 -32.86 37.72
N LYS A 25 27.82 -32.77 38.28
CA LYS A 25 28.75 -31.67 38.11
C LYS A 25 29.21 -31.62 36.62
N ALA A 26 28.91 -30.54 35.93
CA ALA A 26 29.62 -30.15 34.71
C ALA A 26 29.90 -28.64 34.80
N THR A 27 31.12 -28.28 35.12
CA THR A 27 31.66 -26.94 34.99
C THR A 27 31.77 -26.58 33.50
N LYS A 28 30.89 -25.73 32.99
CA LYS A 28 31.07 -25.03 31.73
C LYS A 28 31.29 -23.55 32.03
N ALA A 29 32.51 -23.08 31.73
CA ALA A 29 32.82 -21.66 31.75
C ALA A 29 31.91 -20.91 30.78
N THR A 30 31.00 -20.10 31.29
CA THR A 30 30.22 -19.12 30.54
C THR A 30 31.15 -18.01 30.10
N LYS A 31 31.47 -17.95 28.80
CA LYS A 31 32.07 -16.75 28.21
C LYS A 31 31.02 -15.65 28.27
N GLU A 32 31.29 -14.57 28.95
CA GLU A 32 30.48 -13.36 28.91
C GLU A 32 30.29 -12.88 27.46
N PRO A 33 29.10 -12.46 27.07
CA PRO A 33 28.90 -11.88 25.76
C PRO A 33 29.73 -10.59 25.65
N LYS A 34 30.62 -10.53 24.66
CA LYS A 34 31.39 -9.32 24.36
C LYS A 34 30.40 -8.21 23.97
N THR A 35 30.18 -7.26 24.84
CA THR A 35 29.44 -6.04 24.52
C THR A 35 30.20 -5.27 23.45
N VAL A 36 29.55 -5.04 22.31
CA VAL A 36 30.08 -4.17 21.27
C VAL A 36 29.88 -2.72 21.74
N PRO A 37 30.90 -1.85 21.73
CA PRO A 37 30.76 -0.46 22.14
C PRO A 37 29.69 0.23 21.23
N VAL A 38 28.88 1.10 21.85
CA VAL A 38 27.80 1.83 21.16
C VAL A 38 28.32 2.64 19.96
N GLU A 39 29.53 3.19 20.07
CA GLU A 39 30.25 3.89 19.01
C GLU A 39 30.47 3.01 17.75
N LYS A 40 30.79 1.73 17.97
CA LYS A 40 31.00 0.78 16.87
C LYS A 40 29.70 0.34 16.19
N ILE A 41 28.59 0.33 16.94
CA ILE A 41 27.25 0.09 16.39
C ILE A 41 26.82 1.30 15.54
N GLN A 42 27.14 2.51 15.99
CA GLN A 42 26.86 3.74 15.24
C GLN A 42 27.68 3.80 13.95
N GLU A 43 28.97 3.45 14.00
CA GLU A 43 29.85 3.40 12.83
C GLU A 43 29.38 2.38 11.78
N ILE A 44 28.92 1.21 12.20
CA ILE A 44 28.33 0.18 11.33
C ILE A 44 27.00 0.67 10.73
N ALA A 45 26.18 1.37 11.52
CA ALA A 45 24.92 1.94 11.03
C ALA A 45 25.17 3.05 10.00
N ASP A 46 26.18 3.89 10.21
CA ASP A 46 26.54 4.97 9.31
C ASP A 46 27.19 4.45 8.01
N GLN A 47 27.99 3.38 8.09
CA GLN A 47 28.54 2.67 6.92
C GLN A 47 27.44 1.96 6.13
N ALA A 48 26.47 1.32 6.79
CA ALA A 48 25.32 0.71 6.14
C ALA A 48 24.39 1.76 5.49
N ALA A 49 24.26 2.93 6.11
CA ALA A 49 23.51 4.06 5.54
C ALA A 49 24.21 4.65 4.30
N GLN A 50 25.55 4.74 4.30
CA GLN A 50 26.33 5.18 3.15
C GLN A 50 26.32 4.18 1.98
N ALA A 51 26.27 2.87 2.27
CA ALA A 51 26.19 1.81 1.27
C ALA A 51 24.79 1.71 0.60
N GLN A 52 23.76 2.32 1.17
CA GLN A 52 22.37 2.32 0.66
C GLN A 52 21.97 3.66 0.02
N THR A 53 22.91 4.55 -0.27
CA THR A 53 22.59 5.72 -1.08
C THR A 53 22.10 5.23 -2.45
N PRO A 54 20.84 5.51 -2.86
CA PRO A 54 20.35 5.08 -4.16
C PRO A 54 21.29 5.61 -5.23
N ALA A 55 21.73 4.75 -6.16
CA ALA A 55 22.44 5.21 -7.34
C ALA A 55 21.61 6.32 -7.99
N ALA A 56 22.24 7.45 -8.29
CA ALA A 56 21.60 8.59 -8.92
C ALA A 56 20.85 8.15 -10.18
N PRO A 57 19.61 8.57 -10.41
CA PRO A 57 18.87 8.23 -11.61
C PRO A 57 19.63 8.69 -12.87
N ALA A 58 19.62 7.85 -13.89
CA ALA A 58 20.17 8.10 -15.23
C ALA A 58 19.54 9.37 -15.90
N PRO A 59 20.04 9.88 -17.06
CA PRO A 59 19.64 11.15 -17.65
C PRO A 59 18.11 11.35 -17.69
N GLY A 60 17.62 12.38 -17.02
CA GLY A 60 16.21 12.60 -16.65
C GLY A 60 16.06 12.71 -15.12
N GLN A 61 17.14 13.02 -14.41
CA GLN A 61 17.20 13.10 -12.94
C GLN A 61 16.11 14.00 -12.37
N VAL A 62 15.31 13.45 -11.45
CA VAL A 62 14.38 14.25 -10.66
C VAL A 62 15.17 15.01 -9.63
N GLN A 63 15.20 16.33 -9.74
CA GLN A 63 15.65 17.17 -8.64
C GLN A 63 14.56 17.20 -7.57
N VAL A 64 14.91 16.82 -6.36
CA VAL A 64 14.00 16.83 -5.21
C VAL A 64 14.37 18.00 -4.31
N ASN A 65 13.41 18.90 -4.05
CA ASN A 65 13.59 20.01 -3.14
C ASN A 65 13.40 19.54 -1.69
N VAL A 66 14.49 19.21 -1.02
CA VAL A 66 14.47 18.67 0.35
C VAL A 66 13.89 19.67 1.35
N ASP A 67 14.13 20.97 1.18
CA ASP A 67 13.61 21.98 2.10
C ASP A 67 12.09 22.13 1.98
N PHE A 68 11.55 22.02 0.78
CA PHE A 68 10.11 21.90 0.57
C PHE A 68 9.56 20.64 1.23
N LEU A 69 10.23 19.48 1.04
CA LEU A 69 9.76 18.22 1.61
C LEU A 69 9.70 18.24 3.16
N LYS A 70 10.61 18.95 3.82
CA LYS A 70 10.57 19.14 5.29
C LYS A 70 9.35 19.91 5.79
N THR A 71 8.67 20.66 4.92
CA THR A 71 7.41 21.34 5.26
C THR A 71 6.19 20.42 5.16
N THR A 72 6.35 19.22 4.61
CA THR A 72 5.27 18.25 4.45
C THR A 72 5.18 17.33 5.66
N LYS A 73 3.94 17.01 6.07
CA LYS A 73 3.62 15.95 7.04
C LYS A 73 2.74 14.92 6.37
N VAL A 74 3.32 13.75 6.11
CA VAL A 74 2.65 12.70 5.34
C VAL A 74 2.03 11.69 6.29
N HIS A 75 0.71 11.54 6.23
CA HIS A 75 0.02 10.42 6.87
C HIS A 75 -0.14 9.28 5.89
N ILE A 76 0.61 8.21 6.09
CA ILE A 76 0.50 6.99 5.29
C ILE A 76 -0.60 6.12 5.87
N ALA A 77 -1.56 5.75 5.06
CA ALA A 77 -2.72 4.96 5.44
C ALA A 77 -2.77 3.66 4.63
N MET A 78 -2.80 2.52 5.31
CA MET A 78 -2.76 1.21 4.68
C MET A 78 -3.95 0.35 5.11
N PRO A 79 -4.94 0.12 4.23
CA PRO A 79 -5.91 -0.95 4.44
C PRO A 79 -5.18 -2.30 4.44
N CYS A 80 -5.32 -3.05 5.52
CA CYS A 80 -4.55 -4.28 5.78
C CYS A 80 -5.47 -5.41 6.25
N TYR A 81 -6.46 -5.78 5.41
CA TYR A 81 -7.40 -6.86 5.74
C TYR A 81 -6.63 -8.16 6.05
N GLY A 82 -6.99 -8.81 7.17
CA GLY A 82 -6.28 -9.99 7.66
C GLY A 82 -4.97 -9.72 8.41
N GLY A 83 -4.58 -8.44 8.57
CA GLY A 83 -3.38 -8.07 9.34
C GLY A 83 -2.06 -8.47 8.70
N MET A 84 -2.05 -8.71 7.39
CA MET A 84 -0.86 -9.15 6.64
C MET A 84 -0.45 -8.13 5.60
N LEU A 85 0.85 -8.01 5.39
CA LEU A 85 1.44 -7.27 4.27
C LEU A 85 2.53 -8.12 3.62
N THR A 86 2.86 -7.81 2.37
CA THR A 86 3.90 -8.56 1.67
C THR A 86 5.30 -8.13 2.13
N GLU A 87 6.27 -9.04 1.96
CA GLU A 87 7.67 -8.75 2.28
C GLU A 87 8.17 -7.50 1.55
N SER A 88 7.85 -7.36 0.25
CA SER A 88 8.25 -6.20 -0.55
C SER A 88 7.68 -4.89 0.00
N THR A 89 6.43 -4.89 0.48
CA THR A 89 5.81 -3.73 1.14
C THR A 89 6.50 -3.43 2.47
N PHE A 90 6.76 -4.45 3.29
CA PHE A 90 7.49 -4.30 4.55
C PHE A 90 8.87 -3.68 4.34
N MET A 91 9.65 -4.20 3.40
CA MET A 91 10.98 -3.66 3.09
C MET A 91 10.92 -2.23 2.56
N SER A 92 9.87 -1.88 1.82
CA SER A 92 9.65 -0.49 1.37
C SER A 92 9.49 0.46 2.55
N PHE A 93 8.72 0.08 3.58
CA PHE A 93 8.55 0.89 4.78
C PHE A 93 9.84 1.01 5.62
N ILE A 94 10.63 -0.05 5.73
CA ILE A 94 11.93 0.03 6.41
C ILE A 94 12.87 1.01 5.70
N LYS A 95 12.97 0.93 4.37
CA LYS A 95 13.75 1.86 3.55
C LYS A 95 13.23 3.30 3.70
N TRP A 96 11.91 3.49 3.64
CA TRP A 96 11.28 4.80 3.80
C TRP A 96 11.59 5.41 5.17
N ALA A 97 11.43 4.67 6.25
CA ALA A 97 11.72 5.15 7.59
C ALA A 97 13.15 5.67 7.74
N ASN A 98 14.12 4.95 7.16
CA ASN A 98 15.52 5.39 7.15
C ASN A 98 15.71 6.66 6.31
N THR A 99 15.13 6.70 5.11
CA THR A 99 15.24 7.86 4.21
C THR A 99 14.58 9.10 4.80
N ALA A 100 13.37 8.98 5.32
CA ALA A 100 12.63 10.08 5.94
C ALA A 100 13.40 10.65 7.15
N ARG A 101 13.97 9.79 7.99
CA ARG A 101 14.82 10.19 9.12
C ARG A 101 16.05 10.97 8.64
N GLN A 102 16.74 10.48 7.60
CA GLN A 102 17.94 11.14 7.06
C GLN A 102 17.62 12.52 6.46
N LEU A 103 16.47 12.64 5.79
CA LEU A 103 16.05 13.89 5.14
C LEU A 103 15.27 14.83 6.07
N GLY A 104 14.91 14.40 7.27
CA GLY A 104 14.11 15.18 8.21
C GLY A 104 12.66 15.39 7.76
N ILE A 105 12.08 14.40 7.07
CA ILE A 105 10.69 14.42 6.60
C ILE A 105 9.80 13.82 7.70
N ASP A 106 8.76 14.55 8.09
CA ASP A 106 7.78 14.12 9.09
C ASP A 106 6.71 13.22 8.47
N TRP A 107 6.46 12.08 9.09
CA TRP A 107 5.47 11.12 8.61
C TRP A 107 4.90 10.26 9.72
N THR A 108 3.71 9.74 9.48
CA THR A 108 3.03 8.76 10.35
C THR A 108 2.50 7.62 9.51
N LEU A 109 2.33 6.45 10.13
CA LEU A 109 1.74 5.27 9.50
C LEU A 109 0.55 4.79 10.32
N GLU A 110 -0.56 4.54 9.66
CA GLU A 110 -1.69 3.84 10.25
C GLU A 110 -2.14 2.69 9.36
N THR A 111 -2.33 1.52 9.96
CA THR A 111 -2.89 0.34 9.29
C THR A 111 -4.30 0.08 9.80
N MET A 112 -5.18 -0.35 8.92
CA MET A 112 -6.53 -0.76 9.30
C MET A 112 -6.73 -2.25 9.01
N VAL A 113 -6.83 -3.05 10.08
CA VAL A 113 -7.03 -4.50 9.99
C VAL A 113 -8.51 -4.87 10.21
N ASN A 114 -8.91 -6.04 9.70
CA ASN A 114 -10.23 -6.64 9.92
C ASN A 114 -11.44 -5.83 9.40
N GLU A 115 -11.20 -4.83 8.54
CA GLU A 115 -12.28 -4.13 7.85
C GLU A 115 -12.47 -4.74 6.45
N SER A 116 -13.58 -5.46 6.27
CA SER A 116 -13.88 -6.18 5.03
C SER A 116 -14.36 -5.29 3.89
N LEU A 117 -14.91 -4.11 4.19
CA LEU A 117 -15.33 -3.14 3.20
C LEU A 117 -14.19 -2.16 2.93
N ILE A 118 -13.51 -2.30 1.80
CA ILE A 118 -12.40 -1.43 1.43
C ILE A 118 -12.80 0.04 1.38
N SER A 119 -14.01 0.36 0.93
CA SER A 119 -14.54 1.72 0.92
C SER A 119 -14.65 2.29 2.34
N ARG A 120 -15.14 1.50 3.30
CA ARG A 120 -15.23 1.94 4.70
C ARG A 120 -13.85 2.06 5.35
N ALA A 121 -12.93 1.14 5.04
CA ALA A 121 -11.53 1.24 5.49
C ALA A 121 -10.90 2.55 5.05
N ARG A 122 -10.99 2.91 3.77
CA ARG A 122 -10.42 4.15 3.24
C ARG A 122 -11.09 5.39 3.84
N ASN A 123 -12.42 5.39 4.00
CA ASN A 123 -13.15 6.50 4.63
C ASN A 123 -12.76 6.68 6.10
N THR A 124 -12.60 5.60 6.84
CA THR A 124 -12.17 5.63 8.24
C THR A 124 -10.74 6.18 8.39
N LEU A 125 -9.81 5.69 7.57
CA LEU A 125 -8.43 6.19 7.54
C LEU A 125 -8.38 7.67 7.12
N THR A 126 -9.22 8.08 6.18
CA THR A 126 -9.37 9.49 5.79
C THR A 126 -9.90 10.34 6.95
N ALA A 127 -10.90 9.85 7.69
CA ALA A 127 -11.44 10.58 8.84
C ALA A 127 -10.37 10.80 9.93
N LYS A 128 -9.55 9.81 10.20
CA LYS A 128 -8.43 9.92 11.15
C LYS A 128 -7.36 10.91 10.67
N PHE A 129 -7.02 10.87 9.39
CA PHE A 129 -6.12 11.85 8.78
C PHE A 129 -6.65 13.29 8.91
N LEU A 130 -7.94 13.51 8.66
CA LEU A 130 -8.55 14.84 8.73
C LEU A 130 -8.58 15.41 10.15
N ASP A 131 -8.60 14.56 11.16
CA ASP A 131 -8.50 14.94 12.58
C ASP A 131 -7.07 15.35 13.00
N MET A 132 -6.06 15.09 12.17
CA MET A 132 -4.68 15.51 12.43
C MET A 132 -4.48 16.96 11.95
N PRO A 133 -4.31 17.95 12.84
CA PRO A 133 -4.26 19.36 12.42
C PRO A 133 -3.08 19.66 11.50
N ASP A 134 -1.94 19.05 11.76
CA ASP A 134 -0.68 19.35 11.07
C ASP A 134 -0.43 18.48 9.84
N ALA A 135 -1.16 17.39 9.64
CA ALA A 135 -0.95 16.53 8.49
C ALA A 135 -1.34 17.26 7.19
N THR A 136 -0.45 17.26 6.21
CA THR A 136 -0.60 17.98 4.94
C THR A 136 -1.08 17.06 3.81
N HIS A 137 -0.65 15.81 3.84
CA HIS A 137 -0.89 14.84 2.78
C HIS A 137 -1.39 13.50 3.36
N LEU A 138 -2.41 12.93 2.74
CA LEU A 138 -2.80 11.54 2.91
C LEU A 138 -2.16 10.72 1.78
N PHE A 139 -1.49 9.64 2.15
CA PHE A 139 -0.89 8.73 1.19
C PHE A 139 -1.41 7.31 1.40
N PHE A 140 -2.25 6.84 0.50
CA PHE A 140 -2.66 5.44 0.50
C PHE A 140 -1.61 4.55 -0.13
N VAL A 141 -1.29 3.46 0.57
CA VAL A 141 -0.46 2.37 0.08
C VAL A 141 -1.16 1.06 0.40
N ASP A 142 -1.42 0.22 -0.59
CA ASP A 142 -1.97 -1.11 -0.35
C ASP A 142 -0.91 -2.06 0.21
N ALA A 143 -1.34 -3.03 1.03
CA ALA A 143 -0.48 -3.93 1.78
C ALA A 143 0.37 -4.90 0.92
N ASP A 144 0.19 -4.86 -0.39
CA ASP A 144 0.86 -5.70 -1.38
C ASP A 144 1.58 -4.91 -2.49
N ILE A 145 1.75 -3.60 -2.29
CA ILE A 145 2.52 -2.73 -3.18
C ILE A 145 3.94 -2.54 -2.65
N GLY A 146 4.93 -3.00 -3.43
CA GLY A 146 6.35 -2.76 -3.18
C GLY A 146 6.83 -1.50 -3.89
N TRP A 147 7.61 -0.66 -3.20
CA TRP A 147 8.05 0.64 -3.68
C TRP A 147 9.42 1.03 -3.11
N GLU A 148 10.06 2.03 -3.72
CA GLU A 148 11.32 2.59 -3.25
C GLU A 148 11.08 4.01 -2.67
N PRO A 149 11.87 4.47 -1.69
CA PRO A 149 11.69 5.79 -1.04
C PRO A 149 11.61 6.95 -2.03
N TRP A 150 12.39 6.90 -3.10
CA TRP A 150 12.41 7.96 -4.11
C TRP A 150 11.06 8.11 -4.83
N HIS A 151 10.22 7.06 -4.89
CA HIS A 151 8.87 7.13 -5.46
C HIS A 151 8.02 8.17 -4.72
N LEU A 152 7.97 8.09 -3.39
CA LEU A 152 7.19 9.05 -2.59
C LEU A 152 7.83 10.45 -2.63
N LEU A 153 9.17 10.54 -2.59
CA LEU A 153 9.87 11.83 -2.72
C LEU A 153 9.52 12.55 -4.03
N VAL A 154 9.46 11.81 -5.13
CA VAL A 154 9.05 12.34 -6.43
C VAL A 154 7.62 12.84 -6.41
N LEU A 155 6.67 12.04 -5.90
CA LEU A 155 5.26 12.42 -5.84
C LEU A 155 5.06 13.68 -4.99
N LEU A 156 5.69 13.76 -3.82
CA LEU A 156 5.65 14.95 -2.96
C LEU A 156 6.20 16.18 -3.67
N ASN A 157 7.35 16.04 -4.35
CA ASN A 157 8.02 17.13 -5.03
C ASN A 157 7.25 17.69 -6.24
N ARG A 158 6.25 16.95 -6.76
CA ARG A 158 5.35 17.45 -7.82
C ARG A 158 4.38 18.52 -7.32
N ASP A 159 4.11 18.56 -6.04
CA ASP A 159 3.26 19.56 -5.38
C ASP A 159 1.86 19.73 -6.01
N VAL A 160 1.32 18.69 -6.62
CA VAL A 160 -0.05 18.65 -7.18
C VAL A 160 -1.04 18.06 -6.21
N ASP A 161 -2.34 18.28 -6.42
CA ASP A 161 -3.40 17.96 -5.47
C ASP A 161 -3.61 16.44 -5.28
N VAL A 162 -3.61 15.68 -6.38
CA VAL A 162 -3.80 14.22 -6.40
C VAL A 162 -2.82 13.62 -7.39
N ILE A 163 -1.96 12.72 -6.91
CA ILE A 163 -0.94 12.08 -7.74
C ILE A 163 -0.66 10.65 -7.29
N GLY A 164 -0.41 9.77 -8.25
CA GLY A 164 -0.05 8.38 -7.97
C GLY A 164 1.13 7.87 -8.79
N GLY A 165 1.56 6.67 -8.44
CA GLY A 165 2.49 5.85 -9.22
C GLY A 165 1.77 4.74 -9.96
N LEU A 166 2.40 4.22 -11.00
CA LEU A 166 1.88 3.15 -11.82
C LEU A 166 2.19 1.78 -11.22
N TYR A 167 1.18 0.98 -10.96
CA TYR A 167 1.33 -0.42 -10.59
C TYR A 167 0.51 -1.32 -11.51
N PRO A 168 1.00 -2.53 -11.81
CA PRO A 168 0.30 -3.44 -12.71
C PRO A 168 -0.90 -4.10 -12.04
N MET A 169 -1.90 -4.47 -12.83
CA MET A 169 -2.91 -5.44 -12.40
C MET A 169 -2.22 -6.81 -12.19
N LYS A 170 -2.80 -7.65 -11.32
CA LYS A 170 -2.33 -9.05 -11.12
C LYS A 170 -2.80 -9.96 -12.26
N THR A 171 -2.49 -9.58 -13.49
CA THR A 171 -2.89 -10.26 -14.73
C THR A 171 -1.75 -10.32 -15.73
N MET A 172 -1.84 -11.28 -16.66
CA MET A 172 -0.94 -11.37 -17.82
C MET A 172 -1.75 -11.26 -19.12
N PRO A 173 -1.29 -10.52 -20.14
CA PRO A 173 -0.14 -9.62 -20.11
C PRO A 173 -0.35 -8.47 -19.10
N ILE A 174 0.75 -7.86 -18.66
CA ILE A 174 0.69 -6.74 -17.69
C ILE A 174 -0.18 -5.60 -18.24
N LYS A 175 -1.13 -5.15 -17.40
CA LYS A 175 -1.95 -3.95 -17.60
C LYS A 175 -1.81 -3.06 -16.39
N TRP A 176 -1.77 -1.76 -16.61
CA TRP A 176 -1.65 -0.78 -15.54
C TRP A 176 -3.00 -0.44 -14.91
N VAL A 177 -3.00 -0.17 -13.61
CA VAL A 177 -4.20 0.27 -12.88
C VAL A 177 -4.38 1.78 -13.07
N VAL A 178 -4.71 2.19 -14.29
CA VAL A 178 -4.89 3.59 -14.68
C VAL A 178 -5.79 3.67 -15.92
N ASN A 179 -6.55 4.75 -16.03
CA ASN A 179 -7.35 5.06 -17.23
C ASN A 179 -7.05 6.48 -17.70
N GLY A 180 -6.55 6.59 -18.93
CA GLY A 180 -6.42 7.86 -19.64
C GLY A 180 -7.74 8.35 -20.20
N PHE A 181 -7.73 9.50 -20.86
CA PHE A 181 -8.84 10.06 -21.64
C PHE A 181 -8.31 10.95 -22.76
N GLU A 182 -9.13 11.19 -23.76
CA GLU A 182 -8.80 12.09 -24.88
C GLU A 182 -8.69 13.54 -24.37
N GLY A 183 -7.64 14.24 -24.79
CA GLY A 183 -7.36 15.61 -24.32
C GLY A 183 -6.71 15.69 -22.94
N ALA A 184 -6.26 14.55 -22.36
CA ALA A 184 -5.51 14.55 -21.13
C ALA A 184 -4.20 15.35 -21.26
N GLU A 185 -3.91 16.19 -20.28
CA GLU A 185 -2.69 17.00 -20.27
C GLU A 185 -1.45 16.14 -19.98
N GLU A 186 -0.35 16.45 -20.64
CA GLU A 186 0.96 15.97 -20.28
C GLU A 186 1.75 17.09 -19.60
N GLY A 187 2.21 16.81 -18.39
CA GLY A 187 3.10 17.68 -17.65
C GLY A 187 4.57 17.36 -17.94
N PRO A 188 5.50 18.12 -17.37
CA PRO A 188 6.91 17.88 -17.53
C PRO A 188 7.35 16.54 -16.92
N ASP A 189 8.44 15.98 -17.46
CA ASP A 189 9.16 14.84 -16.89
C ASP A 189 8.27 13.60 -16.58
N GLY A 190 7.40 13.24 -17.49
CA GLY A 190 6.58 12.03 -17.36
C GLY A 190 5.33 12.17 -16.49
N LEU A 191 4.95 13.39 -16.11
CA LEU A 191 3.66 13.64 -15.46
C LEU A 191 2.53 13.53 -16.48
N GLN A 192 1.52 12.73 -16.18
CA GLN A 192 0.39 12.47 -17.07
C GLN A 192 -0.93 12.66 -16.34
N GLU A 193 -1.81 13.49 -16.88
CA GLU A 193 -3.19 13.58 -16.40
C GLU A 193 -3.96 12.30 -16.76
N VAL A 194 -4.80 11.82 -15.82
CA VAL A 194 -5.60 10.61 -16.01
C VAL A 194 -7.03 10.83 -15.53
N SER A 195 -7.97 10.06 -16.08
CA SER A 195 -9.35 10.12 -15.61
C SER A 195 -9.58 9.35 -14.33
N LYS A 196 -8.89 8.23 -14.15
CA LYS A 196 -9.04 7.33 -13.03
C LYS A 196 -7.71 6.70 -12.66
N ALA A 197 -7.42 6.64 -11.37
CA ALA A 197 -6.27 6.00 -10.77
C ALA A 197 -6.73 5.06 -9.65
N GLY A 198 -5.99 3.98 -9.42
CA GLY A 198 -6.19 3.15 -8.25
C GLY A 198 -5.59 3.79 -7.00
N THR A 199 -6.14 3.50 -5.85
CA THR A 199 -5.69 4.03 -4.55
C THR A 199 -4.58 3.23 -3.90
N GLY A 200 -4.07 2.19 -4.56
CA GLY A 200 -2.98 1.37 -4.01
C GLY A 200 -1.65 2.09 -3.86
N PHE A 201 -1.46 3.25 -4.50
CA PHE A 201 -0.31 4.14 -4.33
C PHE A 201 -0.69 5.56 -4.78
N LEU A 202 -1.44 6.26 -3.92
CA LEU A 202 -2.05 7.55 -4.25
C LEU A 202 -1.81 8.58 -3.15
N LEU A 203 -1.18 9.69 -3.49
CA LEU A 203 -0.90 10.84 -2.62
C LEU A 203 -1.91 11.95 -2.87
N MET A 204 -2.50 12.51 -1.81
CA MET A 204 -3.55 13.53 -1.87
C MET A 204 -3.29 14.61 -0.84
N LYS A 205 -3.43 15.88 -1.22
CA LYS A 205 -3.37 17.01 -0.29
C LYS A 205 -4.63 17.09 0.57
N LYS A 206 -4.50 17.57 1.79
CA LYS A 206 -5.61 17.67 2.76
C LYS A 206 -6.81 18.44 2.23
N HIS A 207 -6.57 19.56 1.55
CA HIS A 207 -7.63 20.41 1.02
C HIS A 207 -8.50 19.74 -0.07
N VAL A 208 -8.02 18.65 -0.68
CA VAL A 208 -8.83 17.84 -1.61
C VAL A 208 -10.10 17.34 -0.92
N PHE A 209 -9.95 16.81 0.29
CA PHE A 209 -11.08 16.32 1.09
C PHE A 209 -11.95 17.47 1.62
N GLU A 210 -11.34 18.62 1.93
CA GLU A 210 -12.06 19.81 2.35
C GLU A 210 -12.97 20.35 1.23
N LYS A 211 -12.51 20.29 -0.02
CA LYS A 211 -13.34 20.63 -1.19
C LYS A 211 -14.41 19.56 -1.44
N LEU A 212 -14.02 18.28 -1.40
CA LEU A 212 -14.92 17.15 -1.67
C LEU A 212 -16.06 17.02 -0.66
N LYS A 213 -15.89 17.47 0.60
CA LYS A 213 -16.94 17.36 1.63
C LYS A 213 -18.28 18.01 1.24
N SER A 214 -18.27 18.95 0.29
CA SER A 214 -19.44 19.64 -0.23
C SER A 214 -20.00 19.02 -1.51
N HIS A 215 -19.33 18.00 -2.07
CA HIS A 215 -19.80 17.32 -3.27
C HIS A 215 -21.09 16.53 -2.99
N PRO A 216 -22.13 16.58 -3.86
CA PRO A 216 -23.42 15.94 -3.60
C PRO A 216 -23.39 14.43 -3.38
N ALA A 217 -22.39 13.73 -3.94
CA ALA A 217 -22.21 12.30 -3.73
C ALA A 217 -21.51 11.95 -2.42
N VAL A 218 -20.82 12.90 -1.78
CA VAL A 218 -20.09 12.67 -0.51
C VAL A 218 -21.04 12.87 0.66
N LYS A 219 -21.46 11.79 1.29
CA LYS A 219 -22.45 11.78 2.36
C LYS A 219 -21.78 11.56 3.72
N GLN A 220 -22.29 12.26 4.73
CA GLN A 220 -22.01 11.94 6.13
C GLN A 220 -22.67 10.61 6.47
N TYR A 221 -21.97 9.73 7.20
CA TYR A 221 -22.54 8.52 7.76
C TYR A 221 -22.26 8.40 9.25
N LYS A 222 -23.05 7.57 9.92
CA LYS A 222 -22.99 7.38 11.36
C LYS A 222 -21.85 6.44 11.75
N ASN A 223 -21.17 6.75 12.84
CA ASN A 223 -20.20 5.88 13.46
C ASN A 223 -20.92 4.70 14.15
N ASP A 224 -20.89 3.54 13.53
CA ASP A 224 -21.50 2.31 14.04
C ASP A 224 -20.46 1.20 14.27
N ILE A 225 -19.19 1.49 14.10
CA ILE A 225 -18.07 0.56 14.27
C ILE A 225 -17.23 0.84 15.53
N GLY A 226 -17.68 1.74 16.40
CA GLY A 226 -17.04 2.01 17.69
C GLY A 226 -15.76 2.84 17.60
N LEU A 227 -15.62 3.70 16.59
CA LEU A 227 -14.53 4.67 16.53
C LEU A 227 -14.72 5.74 17.63
N ASP A 228 -13.61 6.38 18.01
CA ASP A 228 -13.64 7.55 18.87
C ASP A 228 -14.58 8.63 18.27
N PRO A 229 -15.56 9.16 19.05
CA PRO A 229 -16.52 10.17 18.58
C PRO A 229 -15.90 11.42 17.98
N LYS A 230 -14.64 11.75 18.29
CA LYS A 230 -13.93 12.88 17.69
C LYS A 230 -13.83 12.77 16.15
N PHE A 231 -13.88 11.56 15.59
CA PHE A 231 -13.83 11.33 14.14
C PHE A 231 -15.18 11.51 13.45
N ASP A 232 -16.30 11.56 14.19
CA ASP A 232 -17.65 11.57 13.62
C ASP A 232 -17.86 12.69 12.59
N GLN A 233 -17.31 13.87 12.84
CA GLN A 233 -17.39 15.02 11.93
C GLN A 233 -16.71 14.78 10.56
N HIS A 234 -15.77 13.83 10.50
CA HIS A 234 -14.98 13.52 9.32
C HIS A 234 -15.45 12.26 8.59
N LEU A 235 -16.37 11.47 9.17
CA LEU A 235 -16.88 10.24 8.57
C LEU A 235 -17.79 10.54 7.38
N LYS A 236 -17.19 10.55 6.19
CA LYS A 236 -17.89 10.81 4.92
C LYS A 236 -17.49 9.79 3.86
N THR A 237 -18.40 9.57 2.90
CA THR A 237 -18.20 8.62 1.78
C THR A 237 -17.33 9.22 0.67
N TYR A 238 -16.10 9.60 1.00
CA TYR A 238 -15.12 10.05 -0.01
C TYR A 238 -14.79 8.93 -1.01
N PHE A 239 -14.72 7.71 -0.49
CA PHE A 239 -14.49 6.48 -1.23
C PHE A 239 -15.73 5.60 -1.10
N ASP A 240 -16.51 5.49 -2.18
CA ASP A 240 -17.71 4.66 -2.20
C ASP A 240 -17.92 4.08 -3.59
N THR A 241 -18.63 2.98 -3.69
CA THR A 241 -19.01 2.42 -4.99
C THR A 241 -20.23 3.15 -5.54
N ALA A 242 -20.29 3.30 -6.85
CA ALA A 242 -21.41 3.97 -7.51
C ALA A 242 -21.75 3.33 -8.87
N VAL A 243 -22.98 3.49 -9.31
CA VAL A 243 -23.35 3.21 -10.71
C VAL A 243 -23.44 4.55 -11.45
N ARG A 244 -22.55 4.76 -12.42
CA ARG A 244 -22.55 5.92 -13.31
C ARG A 244 -22.58 5.45 -14.77
N GLN A 245 -23.41 6.03 -15.58
CA GLN A 245 -23.52 5.68 -17.02
C GLN A 245 -23.69 4.17 -17.27
N ASN A 246 -24.53 3.51 -16.46
CA ASN A 246 -24.77 2.07 -16.47
C ASN A 246 -23.52 1.19 -16.20
N ARG A 247 -22.46 1.77 -15.62
CA ARG A 247 -21.25 1.07 -15.25
C ARG A 247 -21.03 1.11 -13.72
N TYR A 248 -20.66 -0.01 -13.16
CA TYR A 248 -20.28 -0.09 -11.73
C TYR A 248 -18.88 0.49 -11.53
N TYR A 249 -18.78 1.53 -10.71
CA TYR A 249 -17.53 2.17 -10.33
C TYR A 249 -17.08 1.67 -8.96
N SER A 250 -15.81 1.30 -8.87
CA SER A 250 -15.11 1.05 -7.61
C SER A 250 -14.96 2.34 -6.79
N GLU A 251 -14.54 2.20 -5.55
CA GLU A 251 -14.40 3.32 -4.62
C GLU A 251 -13.34 4.33 -5.09
N ASP A 252 -12.24 3.85 -5.67
CA ASP A 252 -11.18 4.67 -6.25
C ASP A 252 -11.66 5.44 -7.50
N TRP A 253 -12.40 4.79 -8.38
CA TRP A 253 -12.98 5.46 -9.55
C TRP A 253 -14.03 6.50 -9.17
N THR A 254 -14.84 6.20 -8.16
CA THR A 254 -15.85 7.14 -7.66
C THR A 254 -15.19 8.37 -7.02
N PHE A 255 -14.13 8.18 -6.23
CA PHE A 255 -13.31 9.28 -5.72
C PHE A 255 -12.76 10.15 -6.85
N CYS A 256 -12.16 9.52 -7.86
CA CYS A 256 -11.59 10.22 -9.02
C CYS A 256 -12.63 11.07 -9.76
N GLU A 257 -13.81 10.51 -10.03
CA GLU A 257 -14.88 11.24 -10.71
C GLU A 257 -15.42 12.39 -9.85
N ASN A 258 -15.68 12.17 -8.56
CA ASN A 258 -16.13 13.22 -7.65
C ASN A 258 -15.13 14.40 -7.59
N TRP A 259 -13.82 14.09 -7.61
CA TRP A 259 -12.79 15.12 -7.64
C TRP A 259 -12.78 15.90 -8.98
N ARG A 260 -12.95 15.19 -10.10
CA ARG A 260 -13.04 15.80 -11.43
C ARG A 260 -14.33 16.60 -11.62
N ASP A 261 -15.46 16.16 -11.08
CA ASP A 261 -16.75 16.87 -11.14
C ASP A 261 -16.65 18.30 -10.57
N ILE A 262 -15.73 18.56 -9.66
CA ILE A 262 -15.47 19.89 -9.08
C ILE A 262 -14.23 20.58 -9.68
N GLY A 263 -13.75 20.12 -10.83
CA GLY A 263 -12.63 20.72 -11.58
C GLY A 263 -11.24 20.26 -11.12
N GLY A 264 -11.16 19.24 -10.27
CA GLY A 264 -9.88 18.67 -9.86
C GLY A 264 -9.21 17.83 -10.94
N LYS A 265 -7.89 17.73 -10.91
CA LYS A 265 -7.09 16.90 -11.80
C LYS A 265 -6.42 15.77 -11.02
N ILE A 266 -6.20 14.66 -11.70
CA ILE A 266 -5.51 13.48 -11.16
C ILE A 266 -4.31 13.23 -12.04
N TRP A 267 -3.17 13.08 -11.40
CA TRP A 267 -1.90 12.91 -12.09
C TRP A 267 -1.27 11.55 -11.79
N MET A 268 -0.55 11.01 -12.77
CA MET A 268 0.35 9.85 -12.58
C MET A 268 1.75 10.25 -13.02
N ASP A 269 2.77 9.91 -12.22
CA ASP A 269 4.15 10.04 -12.67
C ASP A 269 4.59 8.73 -13.33
N LYS A 270 4.79 8.75 -14.66
CA LYS A 270 5.14 7.56 -15.47
C LYS A 270 6.50 6.95 -15.09
N ARG A 271 7.33 7.66 -14.32
CA ARG A 271 8.62 7.15 -13.81
C ARG A 271 8.45 6.32 -12.53
N VAL A 272 7.38 6.55 -11.79
CA VAL A 272 7.08 5.83 -10.55
C VAL A 272 6.41 4.51 -10.91
N LEU A 273 7.24 3.48 -11.14
CA LEU A 273 6.82 2.13 -11.50
C LEU A 273 6.95 1.21 -10.28
N LEU A 274 5.87 0.58 -9.90
CA LEU A 274 5.75 -0.16 -8.64
C LEU A 274 5.63 -1.67 -8.89
N ARG A 275 5.82 -2.43 -7.82
CA ARG A 275 5.63 -3.89 -7.79
C ARG A 275 4.30 -4.21 -7.13
N HIS A 276 3.52 -5.10 -7.71
CA HIS A 276 2.26 -5.55 -7.15
C HIS A 276 2.35 -7.05 -6.83
N SER A 277 2.37 -7.38 -5.55
CA SER A 277 2.52 -8.75 -5.10
C SER A 277 1.18 -9.49 -5.09
N GLY A 278 1.19 -10.72 -5.57
CA GLY A 278 0.07 -11.65 -5.58
C GLY A 278 0.62 -13.06 -5.50
N SER A 279 0.09 -13.99 -6.30
CA SER A 279 0.72 -15.30 -6.52
C SER A 279 2.11 -15.17 -7.14
N TYR A 280 2.33 -14.03 -7.82
CA TYR A 280 3.62 -13.60 -8.38
C TYR A 280 3.84 -12.14 -8.06
N VAL A 281 5.08 -11.66 -8.25
CA VAL A 281 5.39 -10.23 -8.21
C VAL A 281 5.26 -9.67 -9.62
N PHE A 282 4.19 -8.92 -9.86
CA PHE A 282 3.94 -8.25 -11.13
C PHE A 282 4.67 -6.90 -11.13
N CYS A 283 5.62 -6.73 -12.06
CA CYS A 283 6.40 -5.50 -12.24
C CYS A 283 7.01 -5.46 -13.63
N MET A 284 7.52 -4.31 -14.06
CA MET A 284 8.13 -4.17 -15.40
C MET A 284 9.35 -5.06 -15.57
N GLU A 285 10.21 -5.13 -14.55
CA GLU A 285 11.45 -5.91 -14.59
C GLU A 285 11.19 -7.42 -14.77
N ASN A 286 10.06 -7.89 -14.24
CA ASN A 286 9.69 -9.30 -14.32
C ASN A 286 8.79 -9.63 -15.52
N GLN A 287 8.36 -8.64 -16.31
CA GLN A 287 7.40 -8.86 -17.39
C GLN A 287 7.90 -9.92 -18.38
N GLU A 288 9.14 -9.80 -18.82
CA GLU A 288 9.71 -10.74 -19.80
C GLU A 288 9.85 -12.16 -19.21
N HIS A 289 10.32 -12.26 -17.96
CA HIS A 289 10.42 -13.53 -17.25
C HIS A 289 9.04 -14.16 -17.02
N LEU A 290 8.06 -13.39 -16.58
CA LEU A 290 6.69 -13.84 -16.37
C LEU A 290 6.04 -14.30 -17.68
N MET A 291 6.27 -13.59 -18.78
CA MET A 291 5.76 -14.00 -20.10
C MET A 291 6.39 -15.29 -20.58
N LYS A 292 7.69 -15.51 -20.31
CA LYS A 292 8.39 -16.73 -20.70
C LYS A 292 8.03 -17.95 -19.83
N THR A 293 7.81 -17.76 -18.54
CA THR A 293 7.63 -18.85 -17.55
C THR A 293 6.17 -19.13 -17.24
N VAL A 294 5.40 -18.11 -16.93
CA VAL A 294 3.99 -18.22 -16.47
C VAL A 294 3.02 -18.09 -17.64
N GLY A 295 3.37 -17.29 -18.64
CA GLY A 295 2.54 -17.07 -19.83
C GLY A 295 2.14 -18.37 -20.53
N PRO A 296 3.05 -19.30 -20.80
CA PRO A 296 2.72 -20.59 -21.41
C PRO A 296 1.76 -21.43 -20.56
N MET A 297 1.99 -21.51 -19.25
CA MET A 297 1.13 -22.25 -18.32
C MET A 297 -0.27 -21.61 -18.25
N PHE A 298 -0.34 -20.30 -18.17
CA PHE A 298 -1.61 -19.57 -18.14
C PHE A 298 -2.39 -19.76 -19.46
N LEU A 299 -1.73 -19.67 -20.59
CA LEU A 299 -2.35 -19.89 -21.90
C LEU A 299 -2.88 -21.32 -22.03
N GLN A 300 -2.10 -22.32 -21.61
CA GLN A 300 -2.52 -23.71 -21.60
C GLN A 300 -3.75 -23.93 -20.70
N GLU A 301 -3.74 -23.40 -19.50
CA GLU A 301 -4.88 -23.47 -18.57
C GLU A 301 -6.14 -22.85 -19.17
N GLN A 302 -6.03 -21.70 -19.84
CA GLN A 302 -7.16 -21.04 -20.49
C GLN A 302 -7.69 -21.85 -21.68
N GLN A 303 -6.80 -22.45 -22.46
CA GLN A 303 -7.19 -23.35 -23.57
C GLN A 303 -7.94 -24.58 -23.07
N GLU A 304 -7.40 -25.25 -22.05
CA GLU A 304 -7.99 -26.47 -21.49
C GLU A 304 -9.32 -26.21 -20.77
N LYS A 305 -9.36 -25.13 -19.95
CA LYS A 305 -10.52 -24.83 -19.09
C LYS A 305 -11.69 -24.17 -19.83
N PHE A 306 -11.41 -23.34 -20.83
CA PHE A 306 -12.41 -22.50 -21.48
C PHE A 306 -12.49 -22.70 -23.01
N GLY A 307 -11.68 -23.61 -23.58
CA GLY A 307 -11.63 -23.82 -25.02
C GLY A 307 -11.17 -22.60 -25.81
N ILE A 308 -10.40 -21.68 -25.18
CA ILE A 308 -9.96 -20.44 -25.80
C ILE A 308 -8.79 -20.73 -26.74
N LYS A 309 -8.91 -20.30 -28.01
CA LYS A 309 -7.82 -20.36 -28.96
C LYS A 309 -7.07 -19.02 -28.98
N PHE A 310 -5.75 -19.09 -28.85
CA PHE A 310 -4.88 -17.92 -28.99
C PHE A 310 -4.31 -17.88 -30.40
N THR A 311 -4.34 -16.71 -31.03
CA THR A 311 -3.78 -16.50 -32.38
C THR A 311 -2.71 -15.41 -32.34
N ASP A 312 -1.71 -15.51 -33.22
CA ASP A 312 -0.75 -14.43 -33.46
C ASP A 312 -1.40 -13.26 -34.24
N LYS A 313 -0.61 -12.21 -34.51
CA LYS A 313 -1.06 -11.05 -35.28
C LYS A 313 -1.53 -11.37 -36.70
N ASP A 314 -1.09 -12.53 -37.24
CA ASP A 314 -1.41 -12.99 -38.59
C ASP A 314 -2.57 -14.01 -38.59
N GLY A 315 -3.18 -14.26 -37.41
CA GLY A 315 -4.34 -15.15 -37.21
C GLY A 315 -4.01 -16.64 -37.04
N ASN A 316 -2.74 -17.00 -36.93
CA ASN A 316 -2.32 -18.40 -36.76
C ASN A 316 -2.47 -18.84 -35.30
N GLU A 317 -2.99 -20.06 -35.07
CA GLU A 317 -3.18 -20.58 -33.71
C GLU A 317 -1.84 -20.81 -32.98
N ILE A 318 -1.68 -20.18 -31.84
CA ILE A 318 -0.51 -20.39 -30.96
C ILE A 318 -0.74 -21.65 -30.11
N LYS A 319 -0.26 -22.80 -30.61
CA LYS A 319 -0.43 -24.11 -29.96
C LYS A 319 0.57 -24.39 -28.83
N LYS A 320 1.73 -23.77 -28.85
CA LYS A 320 2.77 -23.86 -27.82
C LYS A 320 3.64 -22.62 -27.86
N ILE A 321 3.78 -21.94 -26.73
CA ILE A 321 4.87 -21.01 -26.52
C ILE A 321 6.02 -21.84 -25.95
N THR A 322 6.93 -22.31 -26.82
CA THR A 322 8.18 -22.87 -26.34
C THR A 322 9.02 -21.76 -25.77
N ALA A 323 9.35 -21.86 -24.47
CA ALA A 323 10.37 -21.02 -23.88
C ALA A 323 11.66 -21.18 -24.71
N ALA A 324 12.14 -20.08 -25.26
CA ALA A 324 13.45 -20.02 -25.94
C ALA A 324 14.57 -19.94 -24.90
#